data_f8c8ffb1a6f7dd3726835a357d10ff70
#
_entry.id   f8c8ffb1a6f7dd3726835a357d10ff70
#
_cell.length_a   1.000
_cell.length_b   1.000
_cell.length_c   1.000
_cell.angle_alpha   90.00
_cell.angle_beta   90.00
_cell.angle_gamma   90.00
#
_symmetry.space_group_name_H-M   'P 1'
#
loop_
_entity.id
_entity.type
_entity.pdbx_description
1 polymer ?
#
loop_
_entity_poly.entity_id
_entity_poly.type
_entity_poly.pdbx_seq_one_letter_code
_entity_poly.pdbx_strand_id
1 'polypeptide(L)'
;MTNNLKGLVLSGGRGTRLRPLTHTAAKQLVPVANRPILFHVLDNLKNAGVTDVGIVISPETGNAIRETVGDGRLWGMNIEYIPQSEPLGLAHAVKVAQSYLGDDSFVMYLGDNLIGSGIRDYREKFQESGAPASILLKEVDNPSSFGIAEIDQHKRVIRLVEKPKEPKSNLALVGIYFFTSAIHKAISKITPSWRGELEITDAIQMLLNDGGEVLSDQVEAWWLDTGKKDDLLTANTVVLDEWVKRQIDGDIDSQSQVTGRVQLGKGSRIIKSTVRGPVVIGDNVVIENSFVGPFTSIGGNCRINYSVLEHCVLLENARIEHVDRLEDSLIGNNSVVVKEQNNHQAYRLMIGDDSEVLL
;
A
#
# COMPACT_ATOMS: atom_id res chain seq x y z
N MET A 1 34.42 -1.75 2.93
CA MET A 1 33.54 -0.67 2.49
C MET A 1 32.12 -1.14 2.87
N THR A 2 31.48 -0.43 3.77
CA THR A 2 30.06 -0.76 4.10
C THR A 2 29.25 -0.47 2.84
N ASN A 3 28.82 -1.53 2.14
CA ASN A 3 27.92 -1.43 1.00
C ASN A 3 26.58 -0.87 1.53
N ASN A 4 26.42 0.44 1.43
CA ASN A 4 25.20 1.11 1.86
C ASN A 4 24.12 0.77 0.83
N LEU A 5 23.08 0.02 1.23
CA LEU A 5 21.97 -0.28 0.36
C LEU A 5 21.05 0.94 0.31
N LYS A 6 20.83 1.52 -0.87
CA LYS A 6 19.84 2.58 -1.06
C LYS A 6 18.43 2.02 -1.20
N GLY A 7 17.43 2.82 -0.85
CA GLY A 7 16.05 2.55 -1.16
C GLY A 7 15.58 3.31 -2.41
N LEU A 8 14.76 2.68 -3.25
CA LEU A 8 14.04 3.33 -4.34
C LEU A 8 12.57 2.97 -4.24
N VAL A 9 11.75 3.90 -3.76
CA VAL A 9 10.30 3.69 -3.62
C VAL A 9 9.58 4.27 -4.83
N LEU A 10 8.75 3.45 -5.50
CA LEU A 10 8.01 3.88 -6.68
C LEU A 10 6.60 4.33 -6.31
N SER A 11 6.36 5.65 -6.37
CA SER A 11 5.10 6.29 -6.00
C SER A 11 4.49 7.14 -7.13
N GLY A 12 4.85 6.87 -8.40
CA GLY A 12 4.38 7.60 -9.58
C GLY A 12 3.05 7.11 -10.16
N GLY A 13 2.41 6.10 -9.61
CA GLY A 13 1.18 5.51 -10.15
C GLY A 13 -0.05 6.41 -9.97
N ARG A 14 -0.91 6.50 -11.02
CA ARG A 14 -2.13 7.34 -11.05
C ARG A 14 -3.27 6.83 -10.17
N GLY A 15 -3.26 5.57 -9.74
CA GLY A 15 -4.29 4.99 -8.86
C GLY A 15 -5.72 4.97 -9.42
N THR A 16 -5.91 4.95 -10.74
CA THR A 16 -7.23 5.07 -11.39
C THR A 16 -8.25 4.01 -10.96
N ARG A 17 -7.79 2.81 -10.61
CA ARG A 17 -8.65 1.70 -10.14
C ARG A 17 -9.24 1.90 -8.74
N LEU A 18 -8.72 2.86 -7.98
CA LEU A 18 -9.22 3.22 -6.64
C LEU A 18 -10.17 4.42 -6.65
N ARG A 19 -10.49 4.96 -7.82
CA ARG A 19 -11.48 6.04 -7.91
C ARG A 19 -12.82 5.58 -7.35
N PRO A 20 -13.59 6.46 -6.64
CA PRO A 20 -13.36 7.92 -6.52
C PRO A 20 -12.35 8.33 -5.42
N LEU A 21 -11.86 7.43 -4.56
CA LEU A 21 -10.95 7.77 -3.44
C LEU A 21 -9.67 8.49 -3.89
N THR A 22 -9.15 8.14 -5.06
CA THR A 22 -7.91 8.69 -5.61
C THR A 22 -8.12 9.80 -6.65
N HIS A 23 -9.31 10.40 -6.76
CA HIS A 23 -9.49 11.57 -7.60
C HIS A 23 -8.66 12.77 -7.14
N THR A 24 -8.50 12.92 -5.82
CA THR A 24 -7.82 14.04 -5.19
C THR A 24 -6.57 13.63 -4.39
N ALA A 25 -6.28 12.34 -4.29
CA ALA A 25 -5.19 11.82 -3.47
C ALA A 25 -4.30 10.84 -4.23
N ALA A 26 -3.01 10.82 -3.89
CA ALA A 26 -2.10 9.77 -4.35
C ALA A 26 -2.55 8.42 -3.77
N LYS A 27 -2.54 7.36 -4.60
CA LYS A 27 -2.88 5.99 -4.17
C LYS A 27 -2.11 5.57 -2.91
N GLN A 28 -0.82 5.90 -2.86
CA GLN A 28 0.09 5.53 -1.79
C GLN A 28 -0.18 6.28 -0.48
N LEU A 29 -0.98 7.34 -0.53
CA LEU A 29 -1.43 8.10 0.65
C LEU A 29 -2.79 7.65 1.18
N VAL A 30 -3.50 6.76 0.47
CA VAL A 30 -4.72 6.13 1.01
C VAL A 30 -4.36 5.37 2.28
N PRO A 31 -5.07 5.59 3.40
CA PRO A 31 -4.70 4.95 4.65
C PRO A 31 -5.19 3.50 4.75
N VAL A 32 -4.37 2.68 5.37
CA VAL A 32 -4.70 1.36 5.90
C VAL A 32 -4.47 1.42 7.40
N ALA A 33 -5.46 1.06 8.20
CA ALA A 33 -5.45 1.24 9.66
C ALA A 33 -5.10 2.69 10.08
N ASN A 34 -5.72 3.68 9.43
CA ASN A 34 -5.50 5.12 9.61
C ASN A 34 -4.07 5.62 9.32
N ARG A 35 -3.27 4.83 8.62
CA ARG A 35 -1.89 5.18 8.29
C ARG A 35 -1.65 5.06 6.78
N PRO A 36 -1.10 6.06 6.10
CA PRO A 36 -0.80 5.98 4.67
C PRO A 36 -0.03 4.71 4.29
N ILE A 37 -0.41 4.04 3.20
CA ILE A 37 0.28 2.83 2.73
C ILE A 37 1.78 3.07 2.59
N LEU A 38 2.17 4.21 2.05
CA LEU A 38 3.58 4.59 1.89
C LEU A 38 4.36 4.59 3.21
N PHE A 39 3.72 4.91 4.33
CA PHE A 39 4.37 4.90 5.64
C PHE A 39 4.75 3.49 6.08
N HIS A 40 3.92 2.49 5.78
CA HIS A 40 4.26 1.08 6.04
C HIS A 40 5.47 0.63 5.19
N VAL A 41 5.56 1.10 3.94
CA VAL A 41 6.72 0.84 3.06
C VAL A 41 8.00 1.45 3.66
N LEU A 42 7.93 2.72 4.11
CA LEU A 42 9.07 3.40 4.73
C LEU A 42 9.48 2.76 6.07
N ASP A 43 8.53 2.26 6.86
CA ASP A 43 8.82 1.49 8.07
C ASP A 43 9.58 0.19 7.75
N ASN A 44 9.19 -0.53 6.71
CA ASN A 44 9.88 -1.75 6.28
C ASN A 44 11.32 -1.45 5.86
N LEU A 45 11.56 -0.35 5.13
CA LEU A 45 12.90 0.11 4.75
C LEU A 45 13.73 0.49 5.99
N LYS A 46 13.13 1.27 6.92
CA LYS A 46 13.76 1.61 8.20
C LYS A 46 14.17 0.37 8.98
N ASN A 47 13.24 -0.55 9.15
CA ASN A 47 13.47 -1.78 9.91
C ASN A 47 14.54 -2.68 9.26
N ALA A 48 14.69 -2.57 7.95
CA ALA A 48 15.77 -3.21 7.21
C ALA A 48 17.09 -2.41 7.24
N GLY A 49 17.17 -1.27 7.95
CA GLY A 49 18.39 -0.45 8.07
C GLY A 49 18.73 0.35 6.82
N VAL A 50 17.76 0.62 5.94
CA VAL A 50 17.92 1.50 4.78
C VAL A 50 17.67 2.93 5.21
N THR A 51 18.66 3.82 5.06
CA THR A 51 18.60 5.21 5.53
C THR A 51 18.59 6.24 4.42
N ASP A 52 19.06 5.90 3.21
CA ASP A 52 19.00 6.76 2.04
C ASP A 52 17.92 6.25 1.08
N VAL A 53 16.89 7.06 0.85
CA VAL A 53 15.69 6.63 0.10
C VAL A 53 15.34 7.65 -0.97
N GLY A 54 15.35 7.22 -2.24
CA GLY A 54 14.75 7.95 -3.35
C GLY A 54 13.28 7.60 -3.47
N ILE A 55 12.39 8.58 -3.55
CA ILE A 55 10.97 8.36 -3.84
C ILE A 55 10.67 8.90 -5.24
N VAL A 56 10.34 7.99 -6.15
CA VAL A 56 9.91 8.35 -7.51
C VAL A 56 8.47 8.84 -7.45
N ILE A 57 8.23 10.06 -7.92
CA ILE A 57 6.95 10.74 -7.86
C ILE A 57 6.48 11.21 -9.23
N SER A 58 5.16 11.26 -9.45
CA SER A 58 4.54 11.84 -10.65
C SER A 58 4.30 13.35 -10.49
N PRO A 59 4.14 14.09 -11.59
CA PRO A 59 3.76 15.51 -11.53
C PRO A 59 2.41 15.74 -10.84
N GLU A 60 1.47 14.83 -11.01
CA GLU A 60 0.11 15.00 -10.48
C GLU A 60 0.00 14.82 -8.97
N THR A 61 0.73 13.86 -8.40
CA THR A 61 0.57 13.48 -6.98
C THR A 61 1.81 13.75 -6.12
N GLY A 62 2.91 14.13 -6.76
CA GLY A 62 4.21 14.26 -6.08
C GLY A 62 4.25 15.32 -4.99
N ASN A 63 3.53 16.43 -5.13
CA ASN A 63 3.47 17.46 -4.09
C ASN A 63 2.80 16.92 -2.81
N ALA A 64 1.67 16.22 -2.94
CA ALA A 64 1.00 15.61 -1.79
C ALA A 64 1.91 14.58 -1.07
N ILE A 65 2.68 13.80 -1.83
CA ILE A 65 3.64 12.86 -1.26
C ILE A 65 4.74 13.61 -0.51
N ARG A 66 5.30 14.68 -1.10
CA ARG A 66 6.34 15.51 -0.45
C ARG A 66 5.84 16.13 0.87
N GLU A 67 4.64 16.68 0.85
CA GLU A 67 4.02 17.32 2.03
C GLU A 67 3.76 16.30 3.15
N THR A 68 3.30 15.10 2.79
CA THR A 68 2.94 14.05 3.75
C THR A 68 4.17 13.36 4.35
N VAL A 69 5.19 13.05 3.54
CA VAL A 69 6.39 12.33 3.98
C VAL A 69 7.46 13.27 4.53
N GLY A 70 7.55 14.49 3.99
CA GLY A 70 8.52 15.50 4.42
C GLY A 70 9.97 15.12 4.05
N ASP A 71 10.89 15.45 4.93
CA ASP A 71 12.32 15.23 4.75
C ASP A 71 12.85 13.87 5.28
N GLY A 72 11.96 13.01 5.75
CA GLY A 72 12.33 11.67 6.25
C GLY A 72 12.70 11.61 7.73
N ARG A 73 12.72 12.74 8.47
CA ARG A 73 13.08 12.76 9.90
C ARG A 73 12.24 11.81 10.75
N LEU A 74 10.98 11.60 10.39
CA LEU A 74 10.09 10.67 11.09
C LEU A 74 10.67 9.25 11.14
N TRP A 75 11.42 8.86 10.13
CA TRP A 75 12.07 7.56 10.03
C TRP A 75 13.58 7.60 10.34
N GLY A 76 14.17 8.79 10.48
CA GLY A 76 15.63 8.96 10.55
C GLY A 76 16.31 8.64 9.22
N MET A 77 15.65 8.96 8.11
CA MET A 77 16.11 8.75 6.73
C MET A 77 16.41 10.06 6.03
N ASN A 78 17.30 10.00 5.04
CA ASN A 78 17.44 11.02 4.01
C ASN A 78 16.52 10.67 2.85
N ILE A 79 15.61 11.58 2.49
CA ILE A 79 14.68 11.33 1.39
C ILE A 79 14.98 12.28 0.24
N GLU A 80 15.21 11.72 -0.95
CA GLU A 80 15.30 12.44 -2.21
C GLU A 80 14.07 12.14 -3.07
N TYR A 81 13.43 13.19 -3.60
CA TYR A 81 12.26 13.05 -4.47
C TYR A 81 12.66 13.16 -5.93
N ILE A 82 12.43 12.09 -6.66
CA ILE A 82 12.85 11.92 -8.05
C ILE A 82 11.63 12.05 -8.97
N PRO A 83 11.54 13.09 -9.80
CA PRO A 83 10.38 13.26 -10.68
C PRO A 83 10.44 12.28 -11.87
N GLN A 84 9.35 11.55 -12.09
CA GLN A 84 9.09 10.78 -13.30
C GLN A 84 7.98 11.49 -14.07
N SER A 85 8.33 12.20 -15.14
CA SER A 85 7.39 13.04 -15.92
C SER A 85 6.31 12.24 -16.63
N GLU A 86 6.62 11.01 -17.05
CA GLU A 86 5.71 10.13 -17.78
C GLU A 86 5.74 8.72 -17.20
N PRO A 87 4.57 8.05 -17.08
CA PRO A 87 4.46 6.70 -16.50
C PRO A 87 4.87 5.62 -17.52
N LEU A 88 6.14 5.63 -17.92
CA LEU A 88 6.70 4.71 -18.94
C LEU A 88 7.20 3.36 -18.39
N GLY A 89 6.72 2.95 -17.21
CA GLY A 89 7.00 1.64 -16.62
C GLY A 89 8.00 1.67 -15.46
N LEU A 90 8.14 0.51 -14.78
CA LEU A 90 8.97 0.38 -13.57
C LEU A 90 10.47 0.48 -13.89
N ALA A 91 10.93 -0.12 -14.99
CA ALA A 91 12.32 0.03 -15.40
C ALA A 91 12.65 1.48 -15.82
N HIS A 92 11.70 2.23 -16.37
CA HIS A 92 11.86 3.66 -16.62
C HIS A 92 12.03 4.44 -15.31
N ALA A 93 11.31 4.09 -14.24
CA ALA A 93 11.48 4.70 -12.93
C ALA A 93 12.91 4.49 -12.36
N VAL A 94 13.47 3.28 -12.53
CA VAL A 94 14.88 3.01 -12.19
C VAL A 94 15.83 3.83 -13.07
N LYS A 95 15.53 3.97 -14.36
CA LYS A 95 16.36 4.75 -15.30
C LYS A 95 16.42 6.24 -14.93
N VAL A 96 15.30 6.86 -14.55
CA VAL A 96 15.29 8.28 -14.13
C VAL A 96 15.96 8.49 -12.77
N ALA A 97 16.00 7.44 -11.94
CA ALA A 97 16.68 7.44 -10.65
C ALA A 97 18.20 7.14 -10.75
N GLN A 98 18.76 6.89 -11.94
CA GLN A 98 20.13 6.43 -12.09
C GLN A 98 21.16 7.39 -11.51
N SER A 99 20.96 8.71 -11.61
CA SER A 99 21.87 9.70 -11.01
C SER A 99 21.89 9.65 -9.48
N TYR A 100 20.76 9.36 -8.85
CA TYR A 100 20.64 9.14 -7.42
C TYR A 100 21.26 7.78 -7.01
N LEU A 101 20.98 6.73 -7.74
CA LEU A 101 21.44 5.37 -7.43
C LEU A 101 22.95 5.21 -7.60
N GLY A 102 23.52 5.78 -8.67
CA GLY A 102 24.93 5.61 -8.99
C GLY A 102 25.32 4.14 -9.20
N ASP A 103 26.44 3.75 -8.61
CA ASP A 103 26.93 2.37 -8.61
C ASP A 103 26.52 1.56 -7.36
N ASP A 104 25.71 2.15 -6.48
CA ASP A 104 25.26 1.49 -5.26
C ASP A 104 24.25 0.38 -5.54
N SER A 105 24.24 -0.64 -4.69
CA SER A 105 23.15 -1.61 -4.64
C SER A 105 21.92 -0.94 -4.01
N PHE A 106 20.74 -1.37 -4.43
CA PHE A 106 19.50 -0.79 -3.92
C PHE A 106 18.35 -1.79 -3.83
N VAL A 107 17.40 -1.48 -2.96
CA VAL A 107 16.08 -2.13 -2.95
C VAL A 107 15.08 -1.24 -3.67
N MET A 108 14.46 -1.75 -4.72
CA MET A 108 13.30 -1.13 -5.37
C MET A 108 12.04 -1.67 -4.72
N TYR A 109 11.16 -0.79 -4.23
CA TYR A 109 9.94 -1.16 -3.53
C TYR A 109 8.75 -0.37 -4.11
N LEU A 110 7.71 -1.09 -4.54
CA LEU A 110 6.48 -0.45 -5.01
C LEU A 110 5.75 0.18 -3.82
N GLY A 111 5.46 1.48 -3.90
CA GLY A 111 4.92 2.29 -2.80
C GLY A 111 3.49 1.95 -2.37
N ASP A 112 2.86 0.96 -3.00
CA ASP A 112 1.51 0.47 -2.76
C ASP A 112 1.47 -1.02 -2.37
N ASN A 113 2.60 -1.62 -2.07
CA ASN A 113 2.71 -3.02 -1.67
C ASN A 113 2.98 -3.14 -0.16
N LEU A 114 2.26 -4.03 0.49
CA LEU A 114 2.40 -4.35 1.90
C LEU A 114 2.89 -5.79 2.07
N ILE A 115 3.78 -6.01 3.04
CA ILE A 115 4.32 -7.34 3.37
C ILE A 115 4.44 -7.51 4.89
N GLY A 116 4.01 -8.66 5.41
CA GLY A 116 3.98 -8.93 6.85
C GLY A 116 5.35 -9.26 7.45
N SER A 117 6.22 -9.93 6.72
CA SER A 117 7.53 -10.38 7.23
C SER A 117 8.59 -9.27 7.35
N GLY A 118 8.34 -8.08 6.76
CA GLY A 118 9.42 -7.12 6.50
C GLY A 118 10.41 -7.60 5.43
N ILE A 119 11.54 -6.90 5.28
CA ILE A 119 12.49 -7.17 4.18
C ILE A 119 13.95 -7.34 4.66
N ARG A 120 14.20 -7.38 5.96
CA ARG A 120 15.57 -7.42 6.51
C ARG A 120 16.32 -8.68 6.09
N ASP A 121 15.72 -9.85 6.27
CA ASP A 121 16.37 -11.15 6.00
C ASP A 121 16.66 -11.31 4.50
N TYR A 122 15.77 -10.83 3.64
CA TYR A 122 15.99 -10.84 2.18
C TYR A 122 17.13 -9.90 1.76
N ARG A 123 17.22 -8.73 2.41
CA ARG A 123 18.35 -7.81 2.23
C ARG A 123 19.68 -8.48 2.59
N GLU A 124 19.75 -9.12 3.76
CA GLU A 124 20.97 -9.78 4.25
C GLU A 124 21.41 -10.87 3.29
N LYS A 125 20.50 -11.76 2.88
CA LYS A 125 20.76 -12.79 1.88
C LYS A 125 21.28 -12.21 0.55
N PHE A 126 20.65 -11.15 0.06
CA PHE A 126 21.08 -10.49 -1.17
C PHE A 126 22.51 -9.95 -1.06
N GLN A 127 22.84 -9.27 0.04
CA GLN A 127 24.16 -8.70 0.27
C GLN A 127 25.26 -9.77 0.40
N GLU A 128 24.96 -10.92 1.00
CA GLU A 128 25.87 -12.04 1.17
C GLU A 128 26.11 -12.82 -0.13
N SER A 129 25.14 -12.85 -1.03
CA SER A 129 25.17 -13.69 -2.24
C SER A 129 26.09 -13.15 -3.32
N GLY A 130 26.25 -11.82 -3.42
CA GLY A 130 26.93 -11.17 -4.54
C GLY A 130 26.18 -11.25 -5.89
N ALA A 131 24.95 -11.73 -5.90
CA ALA A 131 24.12 -11.80 -7.11
C ALA A 131 23.74 -10.41 -7.64
N PRO A 132 23.61 -10.21 -8.96
CA PRO A 132 23.22 -8.92 -9.53
C PRO A 132 21.75 -8.54 -9.25
N ALA A 133 20.88 -9.51 -8.94
CA ALA A 133 19.50 -9.28 -8.57
C ALA A 133 18.95 -10.35 -7.61
N SER A 134 18.00 -9.95 -6.77
CA SER A 134 17.15 -10.85 -6.00
C SER A 134 15.71 -10.37 -6.06
N ILE A 135 14.77 -11.30 -6.24
CA ILE A 135 13.34 -11.04 -6.37
C ILE A 135 12.55 -11.81 -5.32
N LEU A 136 11.46 -11.22 -4.87
CA LEU A 136 10.53 -11.88 -3.96
C LEU A 136 9.32 -12.39 -4.74
N LEU A 137 8.92 -13.63 -4.47
CA LEU A 137 7.85 -14.35 -5.16
C LEU A 137 6.75 -14.76 -4.19
N LYS A 138 5.51 -14.74 -4.67
CA LYS A 138 4.34 -15.25 -3.96
C LYS A 138 3.44 -16.02 -4.91
N GLU A 139 2.87 -17.12 -4.45
CA GLU A 139 1.83 -17.82 -5.19
C GLU A 139 0.55 -17.01 -5.19
N VAL A 140 -0.09 -16.89 -6.37
CA VAL A 140 -1.31 -16.12 -6.57
C VAL A 140 -2.34 -16.91 -7.38
N ASP A 141 -3.62 -16.64 -7.14
CA ASP A 141 -4.73 -17.30 -7.86
C ASP A 141 -4.92 -16.76 -9.28
N ASN A 142 -4.56 -15.49 -9.52
CA ASN A 142 -4.69 -14.85 -10.83
C ASN A 142 -3.33 -14.36 -11.37
N PRO A 143 -2.48 -15.26 -11.86
CA PRO A 143 -1.13 -14.92 -12.30
C PRO A 143 -1.10 -13.98 -13.52
N SER A 144 -2.14 -13.95 -14.37
CA SER A 144 -2.18 -13.05 -15.54
C SER A 144 -2.21 -11.56 -15.19
N SER A 145 -2.39 -11.21 -13.91
CA SER A 145 -2.41 -9.81 -13.43
C SER A 145 -1.03 -9.28 -13.05
N PHE A 146 -0.01 -10.15 -12.96
CA PHE A 146 1.31 -9.85 -12.39
C PHE A 146 2.45 -10.22 -13.34
N GLY A 147 3.64 -9.71 -13.06
CA GLY A 147 4.86 -10.30 -13.57
C GLY A 147 5.07 -11.69 -12.96
N ILE A 148 5.35 -12.70 -13.77
CA ILE A 148 5.44 -14.10 -13.36
C ILE A 148 6.84 -14.62 -13.56
N ALA A 149 7.34 -15.34 -12.55
CA ALA A 149 8.60 -16.06 -12.62
C ALA A 149 8.37 -17.57 -12.87
N GLU A 150 9.16 -18.13 -13.78
CA GLU A 150 9.34 -19.58 -13.94
C GLU A 150 10.66 -19.97 -13.25
N ILE A 151 10.64 -20.99 -12.40
CA ILE A 151 11.82 -21.49 -11.70
C ILE A 151 12.08 -22.95 -12.06
N ASP A 152 13.35 -23.35 -11.99
CA ASP A 152 13.74 -24.75 -12.20
C ASP A 152 13.58 -25.61 -10.92
N GLN A 153 13.90 -26.89 -11.02
CA GLN A 153 13.87 -27.84 -9.89
C GLN A 153 14.81 -27.48 -8.73
N HIS A 154 15.77 -26.58 -8.98
CA HIS A 154 16.71 -26.06 -7.97
C HIS A 154 16.30 -24.68 -7.45
N LYS A 155 15.05 -24.26 -7.72
CA LYS A 155 14.49 -22.94 -7.36
C LYS A 155 15.23 -21.74 -8.00
N ARG A 156 15.95 -21.95 -9.10
CA ARG A 156 16.61 -20.86 -9.84
C ARG A 156 15.62 -20.27 -10.84
N VAL A 157 15.60 -18.95 -10.93
CA VAL A 157 14.79 -18.23 -11.91
C VAL A 157 15.32 -18.51 -13.32
N ILE A 158 14.48 -19.03 -14.20
CA ILE A 158 14.83 -19.33 -15.59
C ILE A 158 14.13 -18.41 -16.59
N ARG A 159 13.00 -17.84 -16.20
CA ARG A 159 12.23 -16.95 -17.07
C ARG A 159 11.33 -16.02 -16.28
N LEU A 160 11.15 -14.79 -16.80
CA LEU A 160 10.21 -13.81 -16.32
C LEU A 160 9.33 -13.30 -17.47
N VAL A 161 8.04 -13.14 -17.20
CA VAL A 161 7.08 -12.65 -18.20
C VAL A 161 6.10 -11.67 -17.53
N GLU A 162 5.97 -10.47 -18.08
CA GLU A 162 5.00 -9.49 -17.61
C GLU A 162 3.60 -9.85 -18.08
N LYS A 163 2.68 -10.01 -17.14
CA LYS A 163 1.24 -10.27 -17.36
C LYS A 163 0.95 -11.23 -18.51
N PRO A 164 1.43 -12.49 -18.41
CA PRO A 164 1.24 -13.46 -19.46
C PRO A 164 -0.23 -13.80 -19.69
N LYS A 165 -0.65 -13.92 -20.95
CA LYS A 165 -2.01 -14.39 -21.28
C LYS A 165 -2.21 -15.85 -20.87
N GLU A 166 -1.16 -16.66 -21.02
CA GLU A 166 -1.11 -18.08 -20.65
C GLU A 166 0.05 -18.30 -19.68
N PRO A 167 -0.16 -18.10 -18.37
CA PRO A 167 0.89 -18.27 -17.37
C PRO A 167 1.29 -19.73 -17.21
N LYS A 168 2.60 -20.00 -17.18
CA LYS A 168 3.17 -21.33 -16.93
C LYS A 168 3.51 -21.57 -15.46
N SER A 169 3.36 -20.55 -14.63
CA SER A 169 3.63 -20.56 -13.20
C SER A 169 2.62 -19.65 -12.51
N ASN A 170 2.39 -19.87 -11.23
CA ASN A 170 1.60 -18.99 -10.35
C ASN A 170 2.46 -18.13 -9.42
N LEU A 171 3.78 -18.11 -9.63
CA LEU A 171 4.73 -17.35 -8.81
C LEU A 171 4.81 -15.91 -9.31
N ALA A 172 4.08 -15.02 -8.66
CA ALA A 172 4.06 -13.58 -8.95
C ALA A 172 5.21 -12.85 -8.26
N LEU A 173 5.74 -11.83 -8.92
CA LEU A 173 6.70 -10.89 -8.34
C LEU A 173 5.98 -9.94 -7.36
N VAL A 174 6.52 -9.85 -6.14
CA VAL A 174 5.90 -9.17 -4.98
C VAL A 174 6.02 -7.64 -5.05
N GLY A 175 6.72 -7.09 -6.05
CA GLY A 175 6.95 -5.63 -6.10
C GLY A 175 8.08 -5.13 -5.21
N ILE A 176 8.93 -6.04 -4.73
CA ILE A 176 10.14 -5.76 -3.95
C ILE A 176 11.30 -6.48 -4.62
N TYR A 177 12.33 -5.72 -4.98
CA TYR A 177 13.44 -6.20 -5.78
C TYR A 177 14.74 -5.65 -5.21
N PHE A 178 15.79 -6.45 -5.16
CA PHE A 178 17.12 -6.01 -4.82
C PHE A 178 18.02 -6.07 -6.06
N PHE A 179 18.76 -5.02 -6.31
CA PHE A 179 19.58 -4.89 -7.49
C PHE A 179 20.97 -4.33 -7.15
N THR A 180 21.96 -4.79 -7.90
CA THR A 180 23.23 -4.06 -8.05
C THR A 180 23.10 -3.08 -9.22
N SER A 181 24.12 -2.24 -9.44
CA SER A 181 24.17 -1.32 -10.58
C SER A 181 24.15 -2.02 -11.96
N ALA A 182 24.34 -3.35 -12.00
CA ALA A 182 24.23 -4.15 -13.24
C ALA A 182 22.88 -4.00 -13.93
N ILE A 183 21.81 -3.72 -13.17
CA ILE A 183 20.46 -3.51 -13.71
C ILE A 183 20.41 -2.33 -14.69
N HIS A 184 21.19 -1.28 -14.51
CA HIS A 184 21.21 -0.13 -15.40
C HIS A 184 21.62 -0.50 -16.83
N LYS A 185 22.62 -1.40 -16.96
CA LYS A 185 23.04 -1.94 -18.26
C LYS A 185 21.94 -2.79 -18.90
N ALA A 186 21.24 -3.59 -18.12
CA ALA A 186 20.12 -4.38 -18.61
C ALA A 186 18.97 -3.49 -19.10
N ILE A 187 18.60 -2.45 -18.32
CA ILE A 187 17.56 -1.47 -18.69
C ILE A 187 17.91 -0.74 -19.99
N SER A 188 19.18 -0.46 -20.25
CA SER A 188 19.59 0.20 -21.49
C SER A 188 19.41 -0.65 -22.76
N LYS A 189 19.20 -1.96 -22.63
CA LYS A 189 19.04 -2.92 -23.73
C LYS A 189 17.59 -3.28 -24.02
N ILE A 190 16.65 -3.01 -23.11
CA ILE A 190 15.22 -3.34 -23.32
C ILE A 190 14.52 -2.26 -24.12
N THR A 191 13.42 -2.64 -24.76
CA THR A 191 12.52 -1.75 -25.49
C THR A 191 11.13 -1.76 -24.84
N PRO A 192 10.30 -0.73 -25.07
CA PRO A 192 8.93 -0.75 -24.54
C PRO A 192 8.15 -1.99 -24.95
N SER A 193 7.42 -2.55 -23.99
CA SER A 193 6.52 -3.68 -24.20
C SER A 193 5.32 -3.31 -25.09
N TRP A 194 4.44 -4.26 -25.35
CA TRP A 194 3.15 -4.01 -26.03
C TRP A 194 2.26 -3.03 -25.28
N ARG A 195 2.56 -2.75 -23.99
CA ARG A 195 1.89 -1.75 -23.16
C ARG A 195 2.46 -0.33 -23.34
N GLY A 196 3.56 -0.18 -24.07
CA GLY A 196 4.33 1.04 -24.18
C GLY A 196 5.19 1.34 -22.95
N GLU A 197 5.41 0.36 -22.06
CA GLU A 197 6.17 0.49 -20.82
C GLU A 197 7.49 -0.24 -20.90
N LEU A 198 8.54 0.30 -20.25
CA LEU A 198 9.78 -0.41 -19.97
C LEU A 198 9.55 -1.27 -18.72
N GLU A 199 9.40 -2.57 -18.94
CA GLU A 199 9.03 -3.50 -17.88
C GLU A 199 10.26 -3.91 -17.06
N ILE A 200 10.08 -3.99 -15.73
CA ILE A 200 11.16 -4.46 -14.86
C ILE A 200 11.44 -5.95 -15.05
N THR A 201 10.42 -6.72 -15.38
CA THR A 201 10.51 -8.14 -15.73
C THR A 201 11.43 -8.38 -16.93
N ASP A 202 11.34 -7.52 -17.96
CA ASP A 202 12.21 -7.59 -19.14
C ASP A 202 13.65 -7.23 -18.81
N ALA A 203 13.86 -6.24 -17.91
CA ALA A 203 15.20 -5.89 -17.45
C ALA A 203 15.84 -7.01 -16.64
N ILE A 204 15.10 -7.68 -15.77
CA ILE A 204 15.60 -8.83 -15.01
C ILE A 204 15.85 -10.01 -15.96
N GLN A 205 14.97 -10.26 -16.94
CA GLN A 205 15.20 -11.27 -17.96
C GLN A 205 16.46 -10.99 -18.76
N MET A 206 16.77 -9.74 -19.03
CA MET A 206 18.02 -9.34 -19.70
C MET A 206 19.26 -9.63 -18.84
N LEU A 207 19.20 -9.47 -17.52
CA LEU A 207 20.26 -9.90 -16.61
C LEU A 207 20.52 -11.41 -16.70
N LEU A 208 19.45 -12.22 -16.73
CA LEU A 208 19.57 -13.67 -16.92
C LEU A 208 20.18 -14.02 -18.26
N ASN A 209 19.76 -13.36 -19.34
CA ASN A 209 20.27 -13.61 -20.69
C ASN A 209 21.77 -13.22 -20.84
N ASP A 210 22.21 -12.22 -20.09
CA ASP A 210 23.64 -11.80 -20.01
C ASP A 210 24.49 -12.77 -19.12
N GLY A 211 23.89 -13.83 -18.58
CA GLY A 211 24.54 -14.84 -17.73
C GLY A 211 24.62 -14.47 -16.25
N GLY A 212 23.88 -13.45 -15.82
CA GLY A 212 23.74 -13.10 -14.40
C GLY A 212 22.81 -14.08 -13.68
N GLU A 213 23.13 -14.38 -12.42
CA GLU A 213 22.24 -15.16 -11.54
C GLU A 213 21.18 -14.24 -10.92
N VAL A 214 19.92 -14.64 -10.94
CA VAL A 214 18.83 -13.94 -10.23
C VAL A 214 18.34 -14.85 -9.11
N LEU A 215 18.55 -14.39 -7.88
CA LEU A 215 18.04 -15.08 -6.70
C LEU A 215 16.54 -14.92 -6.58
N SER A 216 15.86 -15.90 -6.00
CA SER A 216 14.46 -15.79 -5.65
C SER A 216 14.18 -16.35 -4.27
N ASP A 217 13.37 -15.64 -3.50
CA ASP A 217 12.83 -16.11 -2.23
C ASP A 217 11.30 -16.10 -2.29
N GLN A 218 10.67 -17.18 -1.82
CA GLN A 218 9.22 -17.20 -1.65
C GLN A 218 8.83 -16.52 -0.34
N VAL A 219 7.89 -15.58 -0.41
CA VAL A 219 7.33 -14.90 0.76
C VAL A 219 6.30 -15.80 1.40
N GLU A 220 6.59 -16.31 2.59
CA GLU A 220 5.66 -17.13 3.37
C GLU A 220 4.57 -16.27 4.02
N ALA A 221 4.94 -15.09 4.54
CA ALA A 221 4.01 -14.13 5.12
C ALA A 221 2.98 -13.63 4.09
N TRP A 222 1.96 -12.91 4.58
CA TRP A 222 1.03 -12.25 3.68
C TRP A 222 1.72 -11.13 2.87
N TRP A 223 1.25 -10.97 1.66
CA TRP A 223 1.57 -9.88 0.75
C TRP A 223 0.29 -9.36 0.12
N LEU A 224 0.16 -8.04 0.02
CA LEU A 224 -1.02 -7.37 -0.50
C LEU A 224 -0.60 -6.26 -1.47
N ASP A 225 -1.08 -6.37 -2.72
CA ASP A 225 -1.08 -5.28 -3.69
C ASP A 225 -2.39 -4.49 -3.50
N THR A 226 -2.31 -3.30 -2.94
CA THR A 226 -3.48 -2.46 -2.67
C THR A 226 -4.03 -1.80 -3.94
N GLY A 227 -4.10 -2.55 -5.04
CA GLY A 227 -4.45 -2.09 -6.39
C GLY A 227 -5.92 -1.78 -6.62
N LYS A 228 -6.82 -2.37 -5.85
CA LYS A 228 -8.27 -2.28 -6.00
C LYS A 228 -8.93 -1.92 -4.66
N LYS A 229 -10.23 -1.58 -4.70
CA LYS A 229 -11.01 -1.21 -3.50
C LYS A 229 -11.09 -2.35 -2.48
N ASP A 230 -11.37 -3.57 -2.93
CA ASP A 230 -11.46 -4.75 -2.07
C ASP A 230 -10.10 -5.11 -1.45
N ASP A 231 -9.00 -4.86 -2.18
CA ASP A 231 -7.65 -5.06 -1.66
C ASP A 231 -7.36 -4.12 -0.47
N LEU A 232 -7.95 -2.91 -0.46
CA LEU A 232 -7.83 -1.96 0.66
C LEU A 232 -8.55 -2.44 1.92
N LEU A 233 -9.77 -2.99 1.80
CA LEU A 233 -10.51 -3.57 2.93
C LEU A 233 -9.77 -4.79 3.47
N THR A 234 -9.27 -5.65 2.59
CA THR A 234 -8.44 -6.80 2.97
C THR A 234 -7.17 -6.35 3.68
N ALA A 235 -6.47 -5.34 3.14
CA ALA A 235 -5.26 -4.80 3.76
C ALA A 235 -5.56 -4.19 5.14
N ASN A 236 -6.67 -3.45 5.26
CA ASN A 236 -7.12 -2.89 6.53
C ASN A 236 -7.38 -3.99 7.56
N THR A 237 -8.05 -5.06 7.18
CA THR A 237 -8.32 -6.22 8.04
C THR A 237 -7.04 -6.86 8.55
N VAL A 238 -6.12 -7.19 7.66
CA VAL A 238 -4.86 -7.85 8.01
C VAL A 238 -3.99 -6.98 8.92
N VAL A 239 -3.85 -5.69 8.58
CA VAL A 239 -3.05 -4.75 9.38
C VAL A 239 -3.68 -4.50 10.76
N LEU A 240 -5.01 -4.38 10.83
CA LEU A 240 -5.71 -4.24 12.11
C LEU A 240 -5.55 -5.50 12.97
N ASP A 241 -5.60 -6.67 12.36
CA ASP A 241 -5.47 -7.93 13.10
C ASP A 241 -4.06 -8.13 13.66
N GLU A 242 -3.03 -7.85 12.89
CA GLU A 242 -1.66 -8.13 13.34
C GLU A 242 -1.03 -7.00 14.16
N TRP A 243 -1.27 -5.72 13.79
CA TRP A 243 -0.45 -4.62 14.31
C TRP A 243 -1.16 -3.74 15.33
N VAL A 244 -2.52 -3.75 15.39
CA VAL A 244 -3.23 -2.92 16.34
C VAL A 244 -3.09 -3.44 17.76
N LYS A 245 -2.67 -2.55 18.66
CA LYS A 245 -2.62 -2.77 20.10
C LYS A 245 -3.65 -1.87 20.79
N ARG A 246 -4.10 -2.28 21.99
CA ARG A 246 -5.02 -1.44 22.76
C ARG A 246 -4.30 -0.18 23.24
N GLN A 247 -4.87 0.99 22.87
CA GLN A 247 -4.41 2.30 23.32
C GLN A 247 -5.61 3.25 23.37
N ILE A 248 -5.86 3.85 24.52
CA ILE A 248 -7.02 4.74 24.72
C ILE A 248 -6.49 6.09 25.16
N ASP A 249 -6.47 7.05 24.24
CA ASP A 249 -6.03 8.43 24.47
C ASP A 249 -7.22 9.42 24.47
N GLY A 250 -8.44 8.96 24.21
CA GLY A 250 -9.69 9.71 24.25
C GLY A 250 -10.59 9.32 25.42
N ASP A 251 -11.80 9.85 25.44
CA ASP A 251 -12.77 9.69 26.51
C ASP A 251 -13.83 8.62 26.20
N ILE A 252 -14.15 7.81 27.19
CA ILE A 252 -15.21 6.79 27.12
C ILE A 252 -16.17 7.03 28.29
N ASP A 253 -17.45 7.26 27.99
CA ASP A 253 -18.44 7.46 29.05
C ASP A 253 -18.80 6.15 29.79
N SER A 254 -19.50 6.28 30.92
CA SER A 254 -19.88 5.15 31.76
C SER A 254 -20.94 4.21 31.16
N GLN A 255 -21.61 4.61 30.08
CA GLN A 255 -22.63 3.85 29.40
C GLN A 255 -22.09 3.13 28.16
N SER A 256 -20.82 3.35 27.83
CA SER A 256 -20.16 2.77 26.66
C SER A 256 -19.35 1.52 27.00
N GLN A 257 -19.24 0.64 26.04
CA GLN A 257 -18.46 -0.60 26.14
C GLN A 257 -17.38 -0.65 25.06
N VAL A 258 -16.10 -0.76 25.46
CA VAL A 258 -14.96 -0.88 24.53
C VAL A 258 -14.16 -2.14 24.84
N THR A 259 -14.20 -3.12 23.93
CA THR A 259 -13.60 -4.44 24.10
C THR A 259 -12.60 -4.77 23.00
N GLY A 260 -11.61 -5.62 23.32
CA GLY A 260 -10.59 -6.04 22.36
C GLY A 260 -9.50 -5.00 22.10
N ARG A 261 -8.85 -5.12 20.96
CA ARG A 261 -7.75 -4.25 20.51
C ARG A 261 -8.31 -3.00 19.86
N VAL A 262 -8.41 -1.92 20.60
CA VAL A 262 -8.95 -0.63 20.12
C VAL A 262 -7.91 0.45 20.34
N GLN A 263 -7.62 1.24 19.29
CA GLN A 263 -6.91 2.51 19.39
C GLN A 263 -7.94 3.63 19.31
N LEU A 264 -7.94 4.52 20.32
CA LEU A 264 -8.78 5.71 20.36
C LEU A 264 -7.90 6.95 20.46
N GLY A 265 -7.95 7.78 19.44
CA GLY A 265 -7.14 8.98 19.32
C GLY A 265 -7.53 10.10 20.30
N LYS A 266 -6.66 11.11 20.40
CA LYS A 266 -6.82 12.25 21.31
C LYS A 266 -8.04 13.09 20.95
N GLY A 267 -8.74 13.58 21.96
CA GLY A 267 -9.94 14.40 21.78
C GLY A 267 -11.16 13.64 21.25
N SER A 268 -11.02 12.32 21.04
CA SER A 268 -12.12 11.47 20.59
C SER A 268 -12.98 11.02 21.76
N ARG A 269 -14.28 10.86 21.51
CA ARG A 269 -15.27 10.53 22.54
C ARG A 269 -16.18 9.39 22.09
N ILE A 270 -16.36 8.42 22.97
CA ILE A 270 -17.31 7.32 22.80
C ILE A 270 -18.42 7.49 23.83
N ILE A 271 -19.65 7.72 23.38
CA ILE A 271 -20.81 8.11 24.18
C ILE A 271 -21.96 7.12 23.91
N LYS A 272 -22.46 6.44 24.95
CA LYS A 272 -23.57 5.48 24.85
C LYS A 272 -23.41 4.50 23.69
N SER A 273 -22.17 4.01 23.49
CA SER A 273 -21.80 3.26 22.30
C SER A 273 -21.03 1.97 22.64
N THR A 274 -21.01 1.04 21.71
CA THR A 274 -20.24 -0.19 21.82
C THR A 274 -19.19 -0.24 20.73
N VAL A 275 -17.92 -0.45 21.11
CA VAL A 275 -16.80 -0.65 20.16
C VAL A 275 -16.14 -2.00 20.42
N ARG A 276 -16.04 -2.83 19.37
CA ARG A 276 -15.38 -4.13 19.43
C ARG A 276 -14.20 -4.17 18.47
N GLY A 277 -12.99 -4.29 19.01
CA GLY A 277 -11.75 -4.38 18.23
C GLY A 277 -11.56 -5.73 17.52
N PRO A 278 -10.64 -5.77 16.52
CA PRO A 278 -9.65 -4.73 16.24
C PRO A 278 -10.24 -3.50 15.53
N VAL A 279 -10.01 -2.31 16.07
CA VAL A 279 -10.51 -1.03 15.55
C VAL A 279 -9.48 0.08 15.78
N VAL A 280 -9.30 0.96 14.80
CA VAL A 280 -8.52 2.20 14.96
C VAL A 280 -9.44 3.40 14.76
N ILE A 281 -9.44 4.30 15.73
CA ILE A 281 -10.19 5.56 15.72
C ILE A 281 -9.18 6.69 15.83
N GLY A 282 -9.20 7.60 14.86
CA GLY A 282 -8.34 8.78 14.81
C GLY A 282 -8.65 9.82 15.87
N ASP A 283 -8.03 10.99 15.75
CA ASP A 283 -8.22 12.10 16.69
C ASP A 283 -9.54 12.85 16.45
N ASN A 284 -10.10 13.44 17.50
CA ASN A 284 -11.31 14.29 17.50
C ASN A 284 -12.56 13.60 16.90
N VAL A 285 -12.65 12.28 16.98
CA VAL A 285 -13.82 11.51 16.52
C VAL A 285 -14.90 11.48 17.59
N VAL A 286 -16.15 11.61 17.19
CA VAL A 286 -17.31 11.45 18.08
C VAL A 286 -18.14 10.26 17.63
N ILE A 287 -18.29 9.26 18.50
CA ILE A 287 -19.14 8.09 18.31
C ILE A 287 -20.21 8.12 19.38
N GLU A 288 -21.47 8.27 18.94
CA GLU A 288 -22.60 8.43 19.86
C GLU A 288 -23.76 7.50 19.48
N ASN A 289 -24.39 6.84 20.48
CA ASN A 289 -25.51 5.93 20.31
C ASN A 289 -25.29 4.90 19.17
N SER A 290 -24.07 4.38 19.02
CA SER A 290 -23.64 3.62 17.85
C SER A 290 -22.90 2.33 18.22
N PHE A 291 -22.81 1.45 17.25
CA PHE A 291 -21.98 0.25 17.32
C PHE A 291 -20.88 0.32 16.26
N VAL A 292 -19.63 0.09 16.68
CA VAL A 292 -18.49 -0.06 15.78
C VAL A 292 -17.89 -1.44 15.98
N GLY A 293 -18.01 -2.27 14.97
CA GLY A 293 -17.52 -3.65 14.94
C GLY A 293 -16.08 -3.79 14.49
N PRO A 294 -15.56 -5.02 14.50
CA PRO A 294 -14.17 -5.30 14.18
C PRO A 294 -13.80 -4.92 12.75
N PHE A 295 -12.49 -4.79 12.54
CA PHE A 295 -11.86 -4.47 11.27
C PHE A 295 -12.27 -3.11 10.67
N THR A 296 -12.65 -2.17 11.54
CA THR A 296 -13.04 -0.82 11.17
C THR A 296 -11.95 0.18 11.48
N SER A 297 -11.63 1.05 10.52
CA SER A 297 -10.76 2.21 10.68
C SER A 297 -11.54 3.49 10.47
N ILE A 298 -11.43 4.42 11.41
CA ILE A 298 -12.14 5.70 11.37
C ILE A 298 -11.09 6.80 11.43
N GLY A 299 -10.99 7.60 10.36
CA GLY A 299 -10.12 8.75 10.25
C GLY A 299 -10.45 9.87 11.25
N GLY A 300 -9.57 10.86 11.33
CA GLY A 300 -9.76 11.98 12.24
C GLY A 300 -11.00 12.82 11.94
N ASN A 301 -11.52 13.51 12.96
CA ASN A 301 -12.64 14.46 12.90
C ASN A 301 -13.98 13.85 12.39
N CYS A 302 -14.12 12.53 12.36
CA CYS A 302 -15.35 11.87 11.96
C CYS A 302 -16.45 11.96 13.02
N ARG A 303 -17.70 11.88 12.57
CA ARG A 303 -18.87 11.81 13.45
C ARG A 303 -19.73 10.62 13.08
N ILE A 304 -20.00 9.74 14.03
CA ILE A 304 -20.85 8.56 13.88
C ILE A 304 -21.96 8.66 14.93
N ASN A 305 -23.20 8.70 14.48
CA ASN A 305 -24.34 8.86 15.35
C ASN A 305 -25.50 7.94 14.94
N TYR A 306 -26.11 7.24 15.91
CA TYR A 306 -27.20 6.27 15.68
C TYR A 306 -26.94 5.31 14.52
N SER A 307 -25.73 4.73 14.45
CA SER A 307 -25.32 3.92 13.30
C SER A 307 -24.58 2.66 13.72
N VAL A 308 -24.62 1.65 12.86
CA VAL A 308 -23.86 0.40 13.00
C VAL A 308 -22.84 0.28 11.89
N LEU A 309 -21.57 0.12 12.25
CA LEU A 309 -20.46 -0.02 11.31
C LEU A 309 -19.64 -1.27 11.60
N GLU A 310 -19.32 -2.05 10.56
CA GLU A 310 -18.41 -3.20 10.64
C GLU A 310 -17.57 -3.28 9.36
N HIS A 311 -16.30 -3.69 9.47
CA HIS A 311 -15.41 -3.91 8.33
C HIS A 311 -15.38 -2.71 7.36
N CYS A 312 -15.23 -1.50 7.91
CA CYS A 312 -15.28 -0.26 7.15
C CYS A 312 -13.99 0.54 7.27
N VAL A 313 -13.68 1.31 6.23
CA VAL A 313 -12.65 2.34 6.24
C VAL A 313 -13.30 3.69 6.00
N LEU A 314 -13.32 4.55 7.00
CA LEU A 314 -13.77 5.93 6.91
C LEU A 314 -12.56 6.84 6.90
N LEU A 315 -12.44 7.67 5.88
CA LEU A 315 -11.41 8.70 5.80
C LEU A 315 -11.79 9.93 6.65
N GLU A 316 -10.97 10.96 6.63
CA GLU A 316 -11.13 12.12 7.50
C GLU A 316 -12.43 12.90 7.26
N ASN A 317 -12.97 13.50 8.32
CA ASN A 317 -14.15 14.37 8.31
C ASN A 317 -15.44 13.70 7.79
N ALA A 318 -15.51 12.37 7.77
CA ALA A 318 -16.72 11.66 7.37
C ALA A 318 -17.82 11.78 8.45
N ARG A 319 -19.07 11.84 8.00
CA ARG A 319 -20.26 11.90 8.86
C ARG A 319 -21.24 10.78 8.51
N ILE A 320 -21.54 9.91 9.48
CA ILE A 320 -22.46 8.78 9.33
C ILE A 320 -23.56 8.94 10.37
N GLU A 321 -24.80 9.06 9.94
CA GLU A 321 -25.94 9.29 10.83
C GLU A 321 -27.16 8.45 10.45
N HIS A 322 -27.75 7.82 11.45
CA HIS A 322 -28.99 7.02 11.32
C HIS A 322 -28.90 5.87 10.29
N VAL A 323 -27.71 5.31 10.11
CA VAL A 323 -27.50 4.19 9.19
C VAL A 323 -27.64 2.87 9.94
N ASP A 324 -28.66 2.08 9.60
CA ASP A 324 -28.98 0.84 10.31
C ASP A 324 -27.79 -0.14 10.33
N ARG A 325 -27.09 -0.30 9.20
CA ARG A 325 -25.84 -1.07 9.07
C ARG A 325 -25.05 -0.61 7.85
N LEU A 326 -23.77 -0.37 8.05
CA LEU A 326 -22.78 -0.13 7.02
C LEU A 326 -21.68 -1.18 7.18
N GLU A 327 -21.45 -1.98 6.15
CA GLU A 327 -20.52 -3.09 6.14
C GLU A 327 -19.69 -3.06 4.84
N ASP A 328 -18.48 -3.61 4.86
CA ASP A 328 -17.60 -3.75 3.69
C ASP A 328 -17.42 -2.45 2.87
N SER A 329 -17.34 -1.31 3.57
CA SER A 329 -17.47 -0.01 2.91
C SER A 329 -16.23 0.87 3.05
N LEU A 330 -15.93 1.61 1.97
CA LEU A 330 -14.91 2.65 1.92
C LEU A 330 -15.59 4.00 1.78
N ILE A 331 -15.40 4.88 2.76
CA ILE A 331 -15.99 6.23 2.81
C ILE A 331 -14.89 7.27 2.69
N GLY A 332 -14.96 8.10 1.65
CA GLY A 332 -13.96 9.12 1.35
C GLY A 332 -13.95 10.29 2.32
N ASN A 333 -12.95 11.18 2.16
CA ASN A 333 -12.85 12.41 2.96
C ASN A 333 -14.08 13.30 2.76
N ASN A 334 -14.52 13.95 3.85
CA ASN A 334 -15.64 14.90 3.87
C ASN A 334 -16.97 14.32 3.36
N SER A 335 -17.10 13.00 3.32
CA SER A 335 -18.31 12.32 2.85
C SER A 335 -19.39 12.30 3.93
N VAL A 336 -20.65 12.36 3.49
CA VAL A 336 -21.81 12.33 4.36
C VAL A 336 -22.74 11.21 3.94
N VAL A 337 -22.98 10.28 4.87
CA VAL A 337 -23.95 9.18 4.70
C VAL A 337 -25.00 9.33 5.79
N VAL A 338 -26.22 9.69 5.41
CA VAL A 338 -27.32 9.95 6.34
C VAL A 338 -28.57 9.26 5.83
N LYS A 339 -29.21 8.48 6.70
CA LYS A 339 -30.56 7.96 6.42
C LYS A 339 -31.57 9.00 6.86
N GLU A 340 -32.22 9.66 5.90
CA GLU A 340 -33.31 10.58 6.22
C GLU A 340 -34.51 9.82 6.79
N GLN A 341 -35.03 10.29 7.91
CA GLN A 341 -36.23 9.73 8.56
C GLN A 341 -37.53 10.26 7.91
N ASN A 342 -37.57 10.38 6.60
CA ASN A 342 -38.78 10.82 5.90
C ASN A 342 -39.70 9.66 5.58
N ASN A 343 -41.02 9.88 5.72
CA ASN A 343 -42.07 8.87 5.45
C ASN A 343 -42.17 8.39 3.98
N HIS A 344 -41.27 8.83 3.12
CA HIS A 344 -41.19 8.43 1.73
C HIS A 344 -40.04 7.47 1.52
N GLN A 345 -40.28 6.27 1.10
CA GLN A 345 -39.27 5.29 0.65
C GLN A 345 -38.71 5.71 -0.70
N ALA A 346 -37.97 6.82 -0.74
CA ALA A 346 -37.29 7.29 -1.95
C ALA A 346 -35.82 7.55 -1.67
N TYR A 347 -34.95 6.97 -2.47
CA TYR A 347 -33.54 7.26 -2.44
C TYR A 347 -33.23 8.49 -3.31
N ARG A 348 -32.55 9.49 -2.75
CA ARG A 348 -32.00 10.59 -3.51
C ARG A 348 -30.50 10.38 -3.64
N LEU A 349 -30.06 10.01 -4.84
CA LEU A 349 -28.66 9.72 -5.12
C LEU A 349 -28.03 10.88 -5.91
N MET A 350 -26.88 11.35 -5.45
CA MET A 350 -25.95 12.20 -6.19
C MET A 350 -24.62 11.46 -6.22
N ILE A 351 -24.38 10.74 -7.32
CA ILE A 351 -23.24 9.85 -7.50
C ILE A 351 -22.36 10.38 -8.61
N GLY A 352 -21.05 10.27 -8.44
CA GLY A 352 -20.05 10.65 -9.45
C GLY A 352 -19.76 9.51 -10.42
N ASP A 353 -18.82 9.78 -11.34
CA ASP A 353 -18.34 8.78 -12.29
C ASP A 353 -17.72 7.58 -11.57
N ASP A 354 -17.85 6.40 -12.19
CA ASP A 354 -17.30 5.13 -11.68
C ASP A 354 -17.87 4.69 -10.31
N SER A 355 -19.05 5.17 -9.93
CA SER A 355 -19.73 4.78 -8.69
C SER A 355 -20.62 3.57 -8.90
N GLU A 356 -20.60 2.64 -7.94
CA GLU A 356 -21.53 1.51 -7.85
C GLU A 356 -22.38 1.67 -6.60
N VAL A 357 -23.68 1.52 -6.74
CA VAL A 357 -24.67 1.60 -5.65
C VAL A 357 -25.47 0.32 -5.61
N LEU A 358 -25.34 -0.45 -4.55
CA LEU A 358 -26.16 -1.61 -4.24
C LEU A 358 -27.20 -1.18 -3.18
N LEU A 359 -28.48 -1.29 -3.50
CA LEU A 359 -29.62 -0.88 -2.66
C LEU A 359 -30.36 -2.08 -2.08
#